data_8d859645c597be8f8132b014dfae7abd
#
_entry.id   8d859645c597be8f8132b014dfae7abd
#
_cell.length_a   1.000
_cell.length_b   1.000
_cell.length_c   1.000
_cell.angle_alpha   90.00
_cell.angle_beta   90.00
_cell.angle_gamma   90.00
#
_symmetry.space_group_name_H-M   'P 1'
#
loop_
_entity.id
_entity.type
_entity.pdbx_description
1 polymer ?
#
loop_
_entity_poly.entity_id
_entity_poly.type
_entity_poly.pdbx_seq_one_letter_code
_entity_poly.pdbx_strand_id
1 'polypeptide(L)'
;VMAGGIVAAFLGPGIATWTWDLFTSAPYAGSYVSLLILYIVSMMLIFFAKIPRPSPEEKSGPARPLSQVASQPEFLVAVVSALVAYGTMNLIMVATPLQMKGCGFDLVSSASVVKWHIVAMFLPSFVTGHLIRSFGVIRIMACGPVLMVFCVLINLNGITIVHFTCALVLLGVGWNFLFVGGTTLLTEAYRPAEKAKAQGLNDFLIFSTAAMTAVSSGFLHDRFGWTAINWAVLPAIGIALCAIVWLGRRRRVMLSSRVA
;
A
#
# COMPACT_ATOMS: atom_id res chain seq x y z
N VAL A 1 -11.62 5.14 -9.32
CA VAL A 1 -10.63 5.42 -8.24
C VAL A 1 -9.21 5.11 -8.73
N MET A 2 -8.93 3.91 -9.27
CA MET A 2 -7.56 3.50 -9.65
C MET A 2 -6.97 4.34 -10.80
N ALA A 3 -7.76 4.74 -11.80
CA ALA A 3 -7.29 5.64 -12.87
C ALA A 3 -6.83 7.02 -12.33
N GLY A 4 -7.50 7.55 -11.30
CA GLY A 4 -7.07 8.78 -10.61
C GLY A 4 -5.69 8.65 -9.97
N GLY A 5 -5.33 7.47 -9.44
CA GLY A 5 -4.01 7.19 -8.91
C GLY A 5 -2.90 7.29 -9.95
N ILE A 6 -3.16 6.84 -11.19
CA ILE A 6 -2.19 6.98 -12.29
C ILE A 6 -2.01 8.45 -12.67
N VAL A 7 -3.10 9.22 -12.80
CA VAL A 7 -3.00 10.66 -13.04
C VAL A 7 -2.20 11.35 -11.94
N ALA A 8 -2.47 11.02 -10.67
CA ALA A 8 -1.73 11.54 -9.53
C ALA A 8 -0.25 11.15 -9.54
N ALA A 9 0.12 9.96 -10.06
CA ALA A 9 1.50 9.52 -10.20
C ALA A 9 2.34 10.43 -11.13
N PHE A 10 1.71 11.00 -12.14
CA PHE A 10 2.37 11.95 -13.04
C PHE A 10 2.32 13.39 -12.50
N LEU A 11 1.17 13.81 -11.97
CA LEU A 11 1.00 15.19 -11.50
C LEU A 11 1.71 15.46 -10.17
N GLY A 12 1.65 14.54 -9.20
CA GLY A 12 2.18 14.78 -7.85
C GLY A 12 3.68 15.07 -7.83
N PRO A 13 4.55 14.17 -8.29
CA PRO A 13 5.97 14.43 -8.37
C PRO A 13 6.33 15.59 -9.30
N GLY A 14 5.57 15.78 -10.40
CA GLY A 14 5.73 16.92 -11.30
C GLY A 14 5.47 18.26 -10.59
N ILE A 15 4.35 18.41 -9.89
CA ILE A 15 4.03 19.60 -9.12
C ILE A 15 5.13 19.87 -8.08
N ALA A 16 5.58 18.84 -7.36
CA ALA A 16 6.62 18.99 -6.37
C ALA A 16 7.93 19.52 -6.98
N THR A 17 8.35 19.00 -8.15
CA THR A 17 9.56 19.45 -8.84
C THR A 17 9.44 20.81 -9.52
N TRP A 18 8.24 21.23 -9.92
CA TRP A 18 8.00 22.54 -10.54
C TRP A 18 7.85 23.67 -9.51
N THR A 19 7.58 23.36 -8.27
CA THR A 19 7.20 24.36 -7.26
C THR A 19 8.13 24.41 -6.05
N TRP A 20 9.15 23.53 -5.98
CA TRP A 20 10.04 23.43 -4.81
C TRP A 20 10.87 24.69 -4.56
N ASP A 21 11.21 25.45 -5.62
CA ASP A 21 12.07 26.64 -5.61
C ASP A 21 11.32 27.96 -5.83
N LEU A 22 9.97 27.96 -5.83
CA LEU A 22 9.15 29.17 -6.00
C LEU A 22 9.42 30.23 -4.94
N PHE A 23 9.86 29.85 -3.76
CA PHE A 23 10.23 30.74 -2.68
C PHE A 23 11.71 30.62 -2.37
N THR A 24 12.51 31.62 -2.75
CA THR A 24 13.98 31.61 -2.57
C THR A 24 14.41 31.53 -1.11
N SER A 25 13.60 32.10 -0.19
CA SER A 25 13.87 32.10 1.27
C SER A 25 13.44 30.82 1.99
N ALA A 26 12.63 29.96 1.38
CA ALA A 26 12.08 28.76 1.99
C ALA A 26 11.96 27.62 0.97
N PRO A 27 13.03 26.82 0.75
CA PRO A 27 12.98 25.67 -0.15
C PRO A 27 11.83 24.73 0.20
N TYR A 28 11.17 24.19 -0.83
CA TYR A 28 9.98 23.34 -0.75
C TYR A 28 8.69 24.02 -0.28
N ALA A 29 8.68 25.28 0.18
CA ALA A 29 7.44 25.94 0.60
C ALA A 29 6.41 25.99 -0.54
N GLY A 30 6.84 26.20 -1.80
CA GLY A 30 5.98 26.16 -2.97
C GLY A 30 5.28 24.83 -3.16
N SER A 31 5.96 23.71 -2.91
CA SER A 31 5.37 22.38 -2.99
C SER A 31 4.26 22.18 -1.93
N TYR A 32 4.47 22.67 -0.69
CA TYR A 32 3.44 22.62 0.36
C TYR A 32 2.24 23.53 0.05
N VAL A 33 2.47 24.73 -0.48
CA VAL A 33 1.38 25.62 -0.93
C VAL A 33 0.57 24.98 -2.04
N SER A 34 1.23 24.33 -3.00
CA SER A 34 0.54 23.61 -4.08
C SER A 34 -0.31 22.44 -3.56
N LEU A 35 0.18 21.71 -2.57
CA LEU A 35 -0.59 20.65 -1.87
C LEU A 35 -1.81 21.25 -1.17
N LEU A 36 -1.68 22.39 -0.48
CA LEU A 36 -2.80 23.06 0.18
C LEU A 36 -3.90 23.44 -0.82
N ILE A 37 -3.51 23.97 -1.98
CA ILE A 37 -4.44 24.30 -3.06
C ILE A 37 -5.18 23.04 -3.54
N LEU A 38 -4.44 21.93 -3.77
CA LEU A 38 -5.05 20.66 -4.17
C LEU A 38 -6.02 20.12 -3.12
N TYR A 39 -5.71 20.24 -1.83
CA TYR A 39 -6.63 19.84 -0.76
C TYR A 39 -7.90 20.71 -0.76
N ILE A 40 -7.80 22.02 -0.94
CA ILE A 40 -8.96 22.91 -1.03
C ILE A 40 -9.84 22.53 -2.23
N VAL A 41 -9.24 22.31 -3.41
CA VAL A 41 -9.97 21.86 -4.61
C VAL A 41 -10.65 20.52 -4.37
N SER A 42 -9.94 19.55 -3.77
CA SER A 42 -10.50 18.25 -3.43
C SER A 42 -11.69 18.35 -2.46
N MET A 43 -11.58 19.22 -1.45
CA MET A 43 -12.66 19.46 -0.49
C MET A 43 -13.88 20.08 -1.16
N MET A 44 -13.68 21.05 -2.07
CA MET A 44 -14.76 21.62 -2.88
C MET A 44 -15.45 20.55 -3.75
N LEU A 45 -14.68 19.69 -4.42
CA LEU A 45 -15.24 18.62 -5.25
C LEU A 45 -16.07 17.62 -4.43
N ILE A 46 -15.59 17.25 -3.23
CA ILE A 46 -16.33 16.37 -2.31
C ILE A 46 -17.61 17.03 -1.81
N PHE A 47 -17.59 18.34 -1.54
CA PHE A 47 -18.79 19.09 -1.10
C PHE A 47 -19.92 19.04 -2.13
N PHE A 48 -19.59 19.07 -3.42
CA PHE A 48 -20.58 18.97 -4.51
C PHE A 48 -20.90 17.51 -4.90
N ALA A 49 -20.15 16.53 -4.40
CA ALA A 49 -20.37 15.13 -4.74
C ALA A 49 -21.62 14.58 -4.05
N LYS A 50 -22.55 14.03 -4.82
CA LYS A 50 -23.71 13.30 -4.30
C LYS A 50 -23.29 11.89 -3.87
N ILE A 51 -22.95 11.73 -2.59
CA ILE A 51 -22.58 10.43 -2.03
C ILE A 51 -23.86 9.64 -1.75
N PRO A 52 -24.08 8.45 -2.37
CA PRO A 52 -25.24 7.62 -2.10
C PRO A 52 -25.29 7.22 -0.62
N ARG A 53 -26.46 7.32 -0.02
CA ARG A 53 -26.68 6.83 1.34
C ARG A 53 -26.63 5.31 1.35
N PRO A 54 -26.16 4.68 2.45
CA PRO A 54 -26.22 3.23 2.61
C PRO A 54 -27.64 2.71 2.41
N SER A 55 -27.79 1.58 1.68
CA SER A 55 -29.12 0.97 1.44
C SER A 55 -29.75 0.50 2.75
N PRO A 56 -31.08 0.36 2.80
CA PRO A 56 -31.75 -0.24 3.97
C PRO A 56 -31.20 -1.63 4.32
N GLU A 57 -30.81 -2.41 3.33
CA GLU A 57 -30.18 -3.74 3.49
C GLU A 57 -28.80 -3.68 4.15
N GLU A 58 -28.04 -2.63 3.90
CA GLU A 58 -26.75 -2.37 4.56
C GLU A 58 -26.94 -1.93 6.04
N LYS A 59 -28.14 -1.46 6.43
CA LYS A 59 -28.46 -1.02 7.79
C LYS A 59 -29.23 -2.06 8.59
N SER A 60 -29.97 -2.95 7.95
CA SER A 60 -30.85 -3.94 8.56
C SER A 60 -30.26 -5.34 8.41
N GLY A 61 -29.93 -5.96 9.53
CA GLY A 61 -29.48 -7.34 9.61
C GLY A 61 -28.80 -7.64 10.93
N PRO A 62 -28.79 -8.89 11.39
CA PRO A 62 -28.08 -9.28 12.60
C PRO A 62 -26.57 -9.10 12.39
N ALA A 63 -26.02 -8.06 13.00
CA ALA A 63 -24.58 -7.77 12.98
C ALA A 63 -23.91 -8.50 14.15
N ARG A 64 -22.84 -9.22 13.85
CA ARG A 64 -21.99 -9.82 14.89
C ARG A 64 -21.17 -8.74 15.61
N PRO A 65 -20.77 -8.98 16.86
CA PRO A 65 -19.79 -8.15 17.55
C PRO A 65 -18.50 -8.04 16.72
N LEU A 66 -17.87 -6.87 16.73
CA LEU A 66 -16.62 -6.63 15.96
C LEU A 66 -15.51 -7.62 16.32
N SER A 67 -15.45 -8.06 17.59
CA SER A 67 -14.51 -9.09 18.05
C SER A 67 -14.67 -10.41 17.33
N GLN A 68 -15.91 -10.84 17.04
CA GLN A 68 -16.17 -12.07 16.28
C GLN A 68 -15.79 -11.94 14.81
N VAL A 69 -15.97 -10.76 14.21
CA VAL A 69 -15.55 -10.50 12.85
C VAL A 69 -14.03 -10.47 12.78
N ALA A 70 -13.38 -9.74 13.70
CA ALA A 70 -11.94 -9.56 13.76
C ALA A 70 -11.16 -10.86 14.08
N SER A 71 -11.79 -11.84 14.77
CA SER A 71 -11.14 -13.12 15.07
C SER A 71 -11.18 -14.14 13.93
N GLN A 72 -11.86 -13.83 12.82
CA GLN A 72 -11.92 -14.72 11.67
C GLN A 72 -10.56 -14.79 10.95
N PRO A 73 -10.14 -15.99 10.52
CA PRO A 73 -8.87 -16.16 9.80
C PRO A 73 -8.75 -15.28 8.57
N GLU A 74 -9.83 -15.12 7.81
CA GLU A 74 -9.90 -14.26 6.63
C GLU A 74 -9.65 -12.79 6.98
N PHE A 75 -10.24 -12.31 8.07
CA PHE A 75 -10.03 -10.95 8.55
C PHE A 75 -8.58 -10.72 8.98
N LEU A 76 -8.05 -11.62 9.82
CA LEU A 76 -6.68 -11.52 10.33
C LEU A 76 -5.66 -11.51 9.21
N VAL A 77 -5.77 -12.44 8.25
CA VAL A 77 -4.83 -12.52 7.12
C VAL A 77 -4.97 -11.31 6.20
N ALA A 78 -6.19 -10.82 5.95
CA ALA A 78 -6.43 -9.62 5.16
C ALA A 78 -5.78 -8.39 5.81
N VAL A 79 -6.02 -8.17 7.10
CA VAL A 79 -5.45 -7.03 7.85
C VAL A 79 -3.93 -7.13 7.92
N VAL A 80 -3.36 -8.27 8.32
CA VAL A 80 -1.90 -8.45 8.37
C VAL A 80 -1.27 -8.16 7.00
N SER A 81 -1.88 -8.66 5.91
CA SER A 81 -1.40 -8.40 4.56
C SER A 81 -1.42 -6.92 4.20
N ALA A 82 -2.49 -6.21 4.56
CA ALA A 82 -2.62 -4.79 4.30
C ALA A 82 -1.64 -3.95 5.14
N LEU A 83 -1.43 -4.29 6.42
CA LEU A 83 -0.45 -3.64 7.30
C LEU A 83 0.96 -3.81 6.76
N VAL A 84 1.33 -5.02 6.36
CA VAL A 84 2.65 -5.32 5.79
C VAL A 84 2.83 -4.62 4.45
N ALA A 85 1.80 -4.60 3.60
CA ALA A 85 1.84 -3.90 2.32
C ALA A 85 2.15 -2.41 2.52
N TYR A 86 1.39 -1.71 3.35
CA TYR A 86 1.57 -0.29 3.61
C TYR A 86 2.82 0.03 4.43
N GLY A 87 3.11 -0.75 5.46
CA GLY A 87 4.28 -0.54 6.32
C GLY A 87 5.59 -0.69 5.55
N THR A 88 5.73 -1.78 4.79
CA THR A 88 6.91 -2.01 3.94
C THR A 88 7.04 -0.96 2.86
N MET A 89 5.93 -0.66 2.17
CA MET A 89 5.90 0.35 1.11
C MET A 89 6.35 1.71 1.64
N ASN A 90 5.78 2.20 2.75
CA ASN A 90 6.14 3.50 3.30
C ASN A 90 7.59 3.57 3.79
N LEU A 91 8.07 2.52 4.49
CA LEU A 91 9.46 2.51 4.97
C LEU A 91 10.46 2.66 3.81
N ILE A 92 10.29 1.87 2.75
CA ILE A 92 11.22 1.87 1.62
C ILE A 92 11.01 3.09 0.74
N MET A 93 9.75 3.43 0.38
CA MET A 93 9.45 4.55 -0.51
C MET A 93 9.91 5.89 0.05
N VAL A 94 9.71 6.14 1.36
CA VAL A 94 10.11 7.40 2.00
C VAL A 94 11.63 7.48 2.18
N ALA A 95 12.30 6.36 2.48
CA ALA A 95 13.75 6.33 2.61
C ALA A 95 14.49 6.43 1.26
N THR A 96 13.87 6.00 0.15
CA THR A 96 14.54 5.98 -1.17
C THR A 96 15.03 7.35 -1.63
N PRO A 97 14.23 8.44 -1.61
CA PRO A 97 14.72 9.77 -1.98
C PRO A 97 15.86 10.27 -1.07
N LEU A 98 15.83 9.91 0.21
CA LEU A 98 16.91 10.25 1.15
C LEU A 98 18.20 9.53 0.78
N GLN A 99 18.12 8.23 0.50
CA GLN A 99 19.26 7.45 0.02
C GLN A 99 19.79 7.95 -1.32
N MET A 100 18.90 8.24 -2.28
CA MET A 100 19.27 8.77 -3.59
C MET A 100 20.02 10.10 -3.47
N LYS A 101 19.53 11.01 -2.60
CA LYS A 101 20.20 12.27 -2.30
C LYS A 101 21.60 12.03 -1.71
N GLY A 102 21.73 11.08 -0.78
CA GLY A 102 23.02 10.67 -0.21
C GLY A 102 24.00 10.10 -1.26
N CYS A 103 23.47 9.49 -2.33
CA CYS A 103 24.24 9.01 -3.47
C CYS A 103 24.53 10.08 -4.55
N GLY A 104 24.12 11.34 -4.34
CA GLY A 104 24.38 12.45 -5.26
C GLY A 104 23.34 12.61 -6.38
N PHE A 105 22.19 11.90 -6.32
CA PHE A 105 21.11 12.09 -7.29
C PHE A 105 20.31 13.37 -6.97
N ASP A 106 19.84 14.03 -8.02
CA ASP A 106 19.01 15.22 -7.95
C ASP A 106 17.53 14.90 -7.58
N LEU A 107 16.78 15.95 -7.29
CA LEU A 107 15.37 15.85 -6.96
C LEU A 107 14.53 15.28 -8.12
N VAL A 108 14.87 15.64 -9.37
CA VAL A 108 14.14 15.20 -10.57
C VAL A 108 14.27 13.69 -10.76
N SER A 109 15.48 13.16 -10.60
CA SER A 109 15.74 11.71 -10.64
C SER A 109 14.97 10.96 -9.56
N SER A 110 15.00 11.46 -8.32
CA SER A 110 14.24 10.87 -7.20
C SER A 110 12.73 10.91 -7.42
N ALA A 111 12.19 12.04 -7.90
CA ALA A 111 10.79 12.19 -8.27
C ALA A 111 10.38 11.23 -9.40
N SER A 112 11.26 10.99 -10.37
CA SER A 112 11.01 10.02 -11.45
C SER A 112 10.91 8.59 -10.93
N VAL A 113 11.77 8.17 -10.01
CA VAL A 113 11.73 6.84 -9.38
C VAL A 113 10.42 6.67 -8.60
N VAL A 114 10.02 7.65 -7.78
CA VAL A 114 8.75 7.63 -7.04
C VAL A 114 7.55 7.62 -7.99
N LYS A 115 7.59 8.38 -9.09
CA LYS A 115 6.55 8.36 -10.12
C LYS A 115 6.30 6.95 -10.65
N TRP A 116 7.34 6.24 -11.05
CA TRP A 116 7.22 4.88 -11.57
C TRP A 116 6.76 3.88 -10.51
N HIS A 117 7.14 4.07 -9.26
CA HIS A 117 6.58 3.32 -8.13
C HIS A 117 5.05 3.48 -8.04
N ILE A 118 4.55 4.71 -8.06
CA ILE A 118 3.12 4.98 -7.95
C ILE A 118 2.37 4.43 -9.18
N VAL A 119 2.94 4.55 -10.38
CA VAL A 119 2.38 3.88 -11.58
C VAL A 119 2.27 2.38 -11.35
N ALA A 120 3.33 1.75 -10.83
CA ALA A 120 3.35 0.31 -10.54
C ALA A 120 2.39 -0.12 -9.42
N MET A 121 2.01 0.79 -8.51
CA MET A 121 0.96 0.53 -7.51
C MET A 121 -0.43 0.47 -8.14
N PHE A 122 -0.74 1.35 -9.10
CA PHE A 122 -2.12 1.50 -9.59
C PHE A 122 -2.39 0.84 -10.94
N LEU A 123 -1.40 0.81 -11.84
CA LEU A 123 -1.57 0.22 -13.18
C LEU A 123 -1.97 -1.26 -13.15
N PRO A 124 -1.37 -2.13 -12.31
CA PRO A 124 -1.78 -3.53 -12.24
C PRO A 124 -3.22 -3.73 -11.79
N SER A 125 -3.83 -2.77 -11.09
CA SER A 125 -5.21 -2.88 -10.59
C SER A 125 -6.25 -3.13 -11.68
N PHE A 126 -5.97 -2.72 -12.93
CA PHE A 126 -6.85 -3.00 -14.08
C PHE A 126 -6.94 -4.49 -14.40
N VAL A 127 -5.89 -5.24 -14.08
CA VAL A 127 -5.81 -6.68 -14.36
C VAL A 127 -5.87 -7.54 -13.09
N THR A 128 -5.49 -7.00 -11.93
CA THR A 128 -5.42 -7.74 -10.66
C THR A 128 -6.75 -8.37 -10.28
N GLY A 129 -7.87 -7.67 -10.47
CA GLY A 129 -9.21 -8.23 -10.23
C GLY A 129 -9.54 -9.42 -11.15
N HIS A 130 -9.05 -9.41 -12.39
CA HIS A 130 -9.18 -10.54 -13.31
C HIS A 130 -8.27 -11.70 -12.89
N LEU A 131 -7.03 -11.41 -12.50
CA LEU A 131 -6.09 -12.42 -11.99
C LEU A 131 -6.63 -13.11 -10.72
N ILE A 132 -7.22 -12.35 -9.80
CA ILE A 132 -7.87 -12.90 -8.60
C ILE A 132 -9.01 -13.86 -8.95
N ARG A 133 -9.83 -13.50 -9.94
CA ARG A 133 -10.93 -14.38 -10.41
C ARG A 133 -10.41 -15.64 -11.07
N SER A 134 -9.35 -15.56 -11.86
CA SER A 134 -8.79 -16.70 -12.62
C SER A 134 -7.93 -17.63 -11.75
N PHE A 135 -7.10 -17.08 -10.87
CA PHE A 135 -6.11 -17.86 -10.11
C PHE A 135 -6.43 -17.98 -8.61
N GLY A 136 -7.43 -17.25 -8.13
CA GLY A 136 -7.81 -17.19 -6.72
C GLY A 136 -7.02 -16.15 -5.91
N VAL A 137 -7.69 -15.56 -4.92
CA VAL A 137 -7.15 -14.45 -4.10
C VAL A 137 -5.86 -14.83 -3.37
N ILE A 138 -5.77 -16.04 -2.80
CA ILE A 138 -4.62 -16.49 -2.01
C ILE A 138 -3.34 -16.57 -2.86
N ARG A 139 -3.43 -17.04 -4.11
CA ARG A 139 -2.25 -17.14 -4.98
C ARG A 139 -1.73 -15.77 -5.38
N ILE A 140 -2.63 -14.86 -5.75
CA ILE A 140 -2.24 -13.50 -6.13
C ILE A 140 -1.65 -12.76 -4.93
N MET A 141 -2.27 -12.88 -3.75
CA MET A 141 -1.70 -12.30 -2.53
C MET A 141 -0.30 -12.84 -2.22
N ALA A 142 -0.04 -14.12 -2.43
CA ALA A 142 1.27 -14.71 -2.18
C ALA A 142 2.37 -14.18 -3.12
N CYS A 143 2.03 -13.76 -4.33
CA CYS A 143 2.98 -13.12 -5.23
C CYS A 143 3.47 -11.76 -4.69
N GLY A 144 2.64 -11.04 -3.92
CA GLY A 144 2.99 -9.73 -3.37
C GLY A 144 4.26 -9.74 -2.51
N PRO A 145 4.31 -10.52 -1.41
CA PRO A 145 5.52 -10.65 -0.58
C PRO A 145 6.74 -11.12 -1.35
N VAL A 146 6.58 -12.03 -2.32
CA VAL A 146 7.69 -12.49 -3.16
C VAL A 146 8.31 -11.34 -3.96
N LEU A 147 7.48 -10.49 -4.59
CA LEU A 147 7.95 -9.30 -5.30
C LEU A 147 8.62 -8.29 -4.36
N MET A 148 8.12 -8.15 -3.13
CA MET A 148 8.73 -7.29 -2.11
C MET A 148 10.10 -7.82 -1.66
N VAL A 149 10.29 -9.12 -1.57
CA VAL A 149 11.63 -9.72 -1.32
C VAL A 149 12.57 -9.39 -2.47
N PHE A 150 12.14 -9.52 -3.72
CA PHE A 150 12.96 -9.12 -4.87
C PHE A 150 13.30 -7.62 -4.86
N CYS A 151 12.37 -6.75 -4.45
CA CYS A 151 12.66 -5.33 -4.22
C CYS A 151 13.83 -5.17 -3.24
N VAL A 152 13.79 -5.83 -2.08
CA VAL A 152 14.85 -5.76 -1.07
C VAL A 152 16.17 -6.27 -1.63
N LEU A 153 16.16 -7.39 -2.34
CA LEU A 153 17.38 -7.95 -2.95
C LEU A 153 18.02 -6.98 -3.95
N ILE A 154 17.23 -6.31 -4.80
CA ILE A 154 17.74 -5.31 -5.74
C ILE A 154 18.30 -4.09 -4.98
N ASN A 155 17.59 -3.60 -3.98
CA ASN A 155 18.03 -2.47 -3.15
C ASN A 155 19.36 -2.73 -2.43
N LEU A 156 19.63 -3.99 -2.05
CA LEU A 156 20.86 -4.38 -1.36
C LEU A 156 22.03 -4.60 -2.35
N ASN A 157 21.74 -4.82 -3.63
CA ASN A 157 22.76 -5.13 -4.65
C ASN A 157 23.25 -3.94 -5.45
N GLY A 158 22.70 -2.73 -5.26
CA GLY A 158 23.20 -1.57 -5.99
C GLY A 158 22.52 -0.25 -5.63
N ILE A 159 23.18 0.83 -6.05
CA ILE A 159 22.78 2.22 -5.75
C ILE A 159 22.63 3.06 -7.04
N THR A 160 22.43 2.44 -8.18
CA THR A 160 22.18 3.17 -9.43
C THR A 160 20.70 3.51 -9.59
N ILE A 161 20.37 4.47 -10.43
CA ILE A 161 18.98 4.85 -10.72
C ILE A 161 18.14 3.66 -11.22
N VAL A 162 18.76 2.72 -11.92
CA VAL A 162 18.10 1.49 -12.41
C VAL A 162 17.73 0.59 -11.24
N HIS A 163 18.63 0.41 -10.25
CA HIS A 163 18.34 -0.38 -9.05
C HIS A 163 17.16 0.22 -8.28
N PHE A 164 17.18 1.52 -7.99
CA PHE A 164 16.09 2.21 -7.30
C PHE A 164 14.77 2.09 -8.07
N THR A 165 14.80 2.31 -9.41
CA THR A 165 13.59 2.22 -10.23
C THR A 165 13.01 0.81 -10.24
N CYS A 166 13.84 -0.21 -10.54
CA CYS A 166 13.39 -1.60 -10.58
C CYS A 166 12.87 -2.07 -9.21
N ALA A 167 13.59 -1.74 -8.13
CA ALA A 167 13.18 -2.09 -6.78
C ALA A 167 11.83 -1.46 -6.42
N LEU A 168 11.65 -0.16 -6.67
CA LEU A 168 10.41 0.52 -6.35
C LEU A 168 9.24 0.10 -7.26
N VAL A 169 9.48 -0.24 -8.51
CA VAL A 169 8.44 -0.84 -9.39
C VAL A 169 7.99 -2.18 -8.84
N LEU A 170 8.89 -3.07 -8.43
CA LEU A 170 8.54 -4.35 -7.81
C LEU A 170 7.81 -4.15 -6.48
N LEU A 171 8.22 -3.17 -5.69
CA LEU A 171 7.53 -2.80 -4.44
C LEU A 171 6.08 -2.37 -4.73
N GLY A 172 5.87 -1.55 -5.77
CA GLY A 172 4.54 -1.07 -6.17
C GLY A 172 3.62 -2.20 -6.63
N VAL A 173 4.10 -3.10 -7.49
CA VAL A 173 3.34 -4.28 -7.94
C VAL A 173 3.07 -5.23 -6.77
N GLY A 174 4.07 -5.47 -5.93
CA GLY A 174 3.95 -6.29 -4.72
C GLY A 174 2.90 -5.74 -3.75
N TRP A 175 2.92 -4.42 -3.52
CA TRP A 175 1.90 -3.72 -2.76
C TRP A 175 0.51 -3.90 -3.37
N ASN A 176 0.38 -3.73 -4.69
CA ASN A 176 -0.90 -3.89 -5.38
C ASN A 176 -1.51 -5.28 -5.15
N PHE A 177 -0.74 -6.34 -5.37
CA PHE A 177 -1.24 -7.72 -5.21
C PHE A 177 -1.60 -8.03 -3.76
N LEU A 178 -0.81 -7.56 -2.82
CA LEU A 178 -1.05 -7.81 -1.40
C LEU A 178 -2.22 -6.98 -0.86
N PHE A 179 -2.32 -5.71 -1.25
CA PHE A 179 -3.37 -4.81 -0.78
C PHE A 179 -4.72 -5.07 -1.47
N VAL A 180 -4.75 -5.18 -2.80
CA VAL A 180 -6.00 -5.46 -3.53
C VAL A 180 -6.52 -6.87 -3.20
N GLY A 181 -5.62 -7.84 -3.09
CA GLY A 181 -5.97 -9.18 -2.63
C GLY A 181 -6.47 -9.19 -1.19
N GLY A 182 -5.81 -8.46 -0.28
CA GLY A 182 -6.20 -8.31 1.12
C GLY A 182 -7.57 -7.65 1.27
N THR A 183 -7.85 -6.57 0.54
CA THR A 183 -9.17 -5.93 0.56
C THR A 183 -10.25 -6.83 -0.03
N THR A 184 -9.94 -7.62 -1.04
CA THR A 184 -10.86 -8.64 -1.58
C THR A 184 -11.12 -9.73 -0.54
N LEU A 185 -10.08 -10.26 0.11
CA LEU A 185 -10.21 -11.26 1.16
C LEU A 185 -11.02 -10.74 2.36
N LEU A 186 -10.83 -9.48 2.73
CA LEU A 186 -11.57 -8.83 3.82
C LEU A 186 -13.09 -8.86 3.59
N THR A 187 -13.53 -8.74 2.32
CA THR A 187 -14.98 -8.79 2.01
C THR A 187 -15.63 -10.13 2.29
N GLU A 188 -14.85 -11.21 2.40
CA GLU A 188 -15.33 -12.54 2.76
C GLU A 188 -15.58 -12.69 4.27
N ALA A 189 -14.99 -11.82 5.10
CA ALA A 189 -15.03 -11.91 6.55
C ALA A 189 -16.26 -11.24 7.18
N TYR A 190 -16.92 -10.31 6.49
CA TYR A 190 -18.02 -9.53 7.06
C TYR A 190 -19.30 -9.59 6.22
N ARG A 191 -20.44 -9.40 6.89
CA ARG A 191 -21.76 -9.23 6.25
C ARG A 191 -22.00 -7.76 5.89
N PRO A 192 -22.96 -7.43 5.00
CA PRO A 192 -23.28 -6.04 4.64
C PRO A 192 -23.47 -5.10 5.83
N ALA A 193 -24.20 -5.54 6.88
CA ALA A 193 -24.43 -4.76 8.09
C ALA A 193 -23.17 -4.53 8.96
N GLU A 194 -22.12 -5.31 8.76
CA GLU A 194 -20.86 -5.25 9.50
C GLU A 194 -19.77 -4.45 8.75
N LYS A 195 -19.97 -4.16 7.45
CA LYS A 195 -19.03 -3.56 6.51
C LYS A 195 -18.35 -2.32 7.06
N ALA A 196 -19.11 -1.35 7.54
CA ALA A 196 -18.56 -0.08 8.01
C ALA A 196 -17.61 -0.27 9.22
N LYS A 197 -17.95 -1.16 10.16
CA LYS A 197 -17.13 -1.45 11.34
C LYS A 197 -15.88 -2.24 10.98
N ALA A 198 -16.01 -3.24 10.10
CA ALA A 198 -14.90 -4.10 9.66
C ALA A 198 -13.89 -3.30 8.83
N GLN A 199 -14.35 -2.54 7.85
CA GLN A 199 -13.49 -1.68 7.02
C GLN A 199 -12.90 -0.53 7.85
N GLY A 200 -13.68 0.11 8.72
CA GLY A 200 -13.18 1.17 9.60
C GLY A 200 -12.04 0.71 10.51
N LEU A 201 -12.12 -0.49 11.10
CA LEU A 201 -11.02 -1.06 11.87
C LEU A 201 -9.81 -1.35 10.99
N ASN A 202 -10.01 -1.97 9.82
CA ASN A 202 -8.93 -2.24 8.88
C ASN A 202 -8.20 -0.95 8.45
N ASP A 203 -8.95 0.07 8.06
CA ASP A 203 -8.38 1.34 7.59
C ASP A 203 -7.68 2.10 8.73
N PHE A 204 -8.25 2.09 9.93
CA PHE A 204 -7.59 2.66 11.12
C PHE A 204 -6.22 2.02 11.36
N LEU A 205 -6.14 0.70 11.32
CA LEU A 205 -4.88 -0.02 11.52
C LEU A 205 -3.88 0.25 10.39
N ILE A 206 -4.34 0.27 9.13
CA ILE A 206 -3.49 0.57 7.97
C ILE A 206 -2.90 1.97 8.06
N PHE A 207 -3.74 3.00 8.25
CA PHE A 207 -3.26 4.38 8.27
C PHE A 207 -2.44 4.70 9.51
N SER A 208 -2.73 4.06 10.66
CA SER A 208 -1.86 4.14 11.84
C SER A 208 -0.47 3.56 11.55
N THR A 209 -0.41 2.39 10.92
CA THR A 209 0.86 1.78 10.51
C THR A 209 1.59 2.64 9.49
N ALA A 210 0.87 3.18 8.50
CA ALA A 210 1.43 4.07 7.49
C ALA A 210 2.03 5.34 8.11
N ALA A 211 1.32 5.97 9.06
CA ALA A 211 1.82 7.15 9.77
C ALA A 211 3.07 6.82 10.60
N MET A 212 3.04 5.73 11.36
CA MET A 212 4.19 5.30 12.17
C MET A 212 5.42 5.01 11.31
N THR A 213 5.25 4.28 10.22
CA THR A 213 6.36 3.91 9.33
C THR A 213 6.89 5.12 8.54
N ALA A 214 6.03 6.04 8.13
CA ALA A 214 6.45 7.27 7.45
C ALA A 214 7.31 8.16 8.37
N VAL A 215 6.87 8.39 9.61
CA VAL A 215 7.63 9.16 10.61
C VAL A 215 8.94 8.44 10.97
N SER A 216 8.89 7.11 11.13
CA SER A 216 10.07 6.34 11.50
C SER A 216 11.10 6.20 10.38
N SER A 217 10.69 6.28 9.11
CA SER A 217 11.54 6.00 7.96
C SER A 217 12.78 6.89 7.90
N GLY A 218 12.59 8.22 8.07
CA GLY A 218 13.69 9.18 8.09
C GLY A 218 14.65 8.93 9.25
N PHE A 219 14.12 8.74 10.46
CA PHE A 219 14.92 8.44 11.64
C PHE A 219 15.72 7.14 11.51
N LEU A 220 15.08 6.08 11.02
CA LEU A 220 15.74 4.78 10.79
C LEU A 220 16.83 4.87 9.73
N HIS A 221 16.57 5.64 8.64
CA HIS A 221 17.55 5.87 7.59
C HIS A 221 18.79 6.61 8.12
N ASP A 222 18.58 7.68 8.89
CA ASP A 222 19.65 8.49 9.46
C ASP A 222 20.49 7.70 10.48
N ARG A 223 19.82 6.90 11.35
CA ARG A 223 20.49 6.20 12.45
C ARG A 223 21.13 4.87 12.06
N PHE A 224 20.50 4.12 11.18
CA PHE A 224 20.87 2.74 10.84
C PHE A 224 21.22 2.53 9.38
N GLY A 225 20.95 3.52 8.51
CA GLY A 225 21.26 3.51 7.10
C GLY A 225 20.30 2.69 6.24
N TRP A 226 20.54 2.76 4.94
CA TRP A 226 19.70 2.14 3.89
C TRP A 226 19.59 0.62 4.01
N THR A 227 20.73 -0.02 4.25
CA THR A 227 20.82 -1.49 4.36
C THR A 227 19.95 -2.03 5.49
N ALA A 228 19.97 -1.36 6.65
CA ALA A 228 19.18 -1.77 7.81
C ALA A 228 17.67 -1.68 7.56
N ILE A 229 17.19 -0.65 6.85
CA ILE A 229 15.77 -0.52 6.48
C ILE A 229 15.35 -1.70 5.62
N ASN A 230 16.16 -2.05 4.62
CA ASN A 230 15.85 -3.17 3.71
C ASN A 230 15.82 -4.52 4.45
N TRP A 231 16.72 -4.75 5.41
CA TRP A 231 16.66 -5.94 6.25
C TRP A 231 15.48 -5.93 7.22
N ALA A 232 15.13 -4.78 7.78
CA ALA A 232 14.09 -4.65 8.79
C ALA A 232 12.68 -4.99 8.27
N VAL A 233 12.41 -4.86 6.97
CA VAL A 233 11.11 -5.20 6.38
C VAL A 233 10.92 -6.69 6.11
N LEU A 234 12.01 -7.47 6.00
CA LEU A 234 11.92 -8.90 5.67
C LEU A 234 11.13 -9.74 6.68
N PRO A 235 11.26 -9.57 8.01
CA PRO A 235 10.44 -10.31 8.96
C PRO A 235 8.94 -10.05 8.77
N ALA A 236 8.53 -8.80 8.53
CA ALA A 236 7.14 -8.46 8.29
C ALA A 236 6.62 -9.11 6.99
N ILE A 237 7.40 -9.06 5.90
CA ILE A 237 7.09 -9.72 4.63
C ILE A 237 6.93 -11.23 4.84
N GLY A 238 7.83 -11.84 5.62
CA GLY A 238 7.77 -13.27 5.99
C GLY A 238 6.50 -13.63 6.75
N ILE A 239 6.10 -12.80 7.72
CA ILE A 239 4.84 -12.97 8.48
C ILE A 239 3.64 -12.96 7.55
N ALA A 240 3.55 -11.99 6.63
CA ALA A 240 2.44 -11.93 5.66
C ALA A 240 2.40 -13.16 4.77
N LEU A 241 3.54 -13.61 4.23
CA LEU A 241 3.62 -14.79 3.39
C LEU A 241 3.20 -16.06 4.17
N CYS A 242 3.68 -16.23 5.39
CA CYS A 242 3.30 -17.35 6.25
C CYS A 242 1.80 -17.36 6.55
N ALA A 243 1.21 -16.20 6.87
CA ALA A 243 -0.22 -16.06 7.14
C ALA A 243 -1.06 -16.43 5.90
N ILE A 244 -0.67 -15.96 4.72
CA ILE A 244 -1.35 -16.26 3.44
C ILE A 244 -1.27 -17.75 3.12
N VAL A 245 -0.09 -18.36 3.25
CA VAL A 245 0.12 -19.79 2.99
C VAL A 245 -0.66 -20.64 3.99
N TRP A 246 -0.66 -20.27 5.27
CA TRP A 246 -1.44 -20.93 6.31
C TRP A 246 -2.94 -20.93 5.98
N LEU A 247 -3.51 -19.77 5.62
CA LEU A 247 -4.92 -19.69 5.23
C LEU A 247 -5.22 -20.53 3.99
N GLY A 248 -4.32 -20.49 3.00
CA GLY A 248 -4.46 -21.31 1.79
C GLY A 248 -4.49 -22.80 2.06
N ARG A 249 -3.63 -23.28 2.97
CA ARG A 249 -3.61 -24.70 3.41
C ARG A 249 -4.88 -25.06 4.18
N ARG A 250 -5.30 -24.22 5.12
CA ARG A 250 -6.52 -24.41 5.90
C ARG A 250 -7.76 -24.56 5.00
N ARG A 251 -7.90 -23.69 3.98
CA ARG A 251 -9.02 -23.75 3.02
C ARG A 251 -9.01 -25.05 2.22
N ARG A 252 -7.86 -25.57 1.82
CA ARG A 252 -7.76 -26.85 1.09
C ARG A 252 -8.22 -28.02 1.95
N VAL A 253 -7.78 -28.08 3.22
CA VAL A 253 -8.19 -29.15 4.15
C VAL A 253 -9.70 -29.16 4.38
N MET A 254 -10.31 -27.96 4.55
CA MET A 254 -11.77 -27.87 4.73
C MET A 254 -12.56 -28.31 3.48
N LEU A 255 -12.02 -28.07 2.28
CA LEU A 255 -12.65 -28.53 1.04
C LEU A 255 -12.55 -30.04 0.88
N SER A 256 -11.39 -30.66 1.19
CA SER A 256 -11.21 -32.11 1.11
C SER A 256 -12.10 -32.85 2.12
N SER A 257 -12.32 -32.31 3.32
CA SER A 257 -13.19 -32.92 4.34
C SER A 257 -14.69 -32.82 4.04
N ARG A 258 -15.11 -32.01 3.07
CA ARG A 258 -16.52 -31.91 2.63
C ARG A 258 -16.84 -32.82 1.44
N VAL A 259 -15.83 -33.35 0.79
CA VAL A 259 -15.95 -34.25 -0.39
C VAL A 259 -15.78 -35.70 0.01
N ALA A 260 -15.15 -35.98 1.15
CA ALA A 260 -15.07 -37.28 1.79
C ALA A 260 -16.27 -37.52 2.70
#